data_66240580d3f7f522a43acdb147c10b38
#
_entry.id   66240580d3f7f522a43acdb147c10b38
#
_cell.length_a   1.000
_cell.length_b   1.000
_cell.length_c   1.000
_cell.angle_alpha   90.00
_cell.angle_beta   90.00
_cell.angle_gamma   90.00
#
_symmetry.space_group_name_H-M   'P 1'
#
loop_
_entity.id
_entity.type
_entity.pdbx_description
1 polymer ?
#
loop_
_entity_poly.entity_id
_entity_poly.type
_entity_poly.pdbx_seq_one_letter_code
_entity_poly.pdbx_strand_id
1 'polypeptide(L)'
;MISKNLFLQGIFPFDGIGMEKPVPLHSELAHFVPDGVVNQTLYFRGGNTSSELIAVVLMRDGVPMRYFPIGAKGDVHVPLRVVEDIEGGSMIELYIAAPAGVRGSVVVDLGMVEH
;
A
#
# COMPACT_ATOMS: atom_id res chain seq x y z
N MET A 1 22.18 -13.71 10.26
CA MET A 1 21.33 -13.37 9.11
C MET A 1 21.20 -11.86 9.01
N ILE A 2 21.28 -11.32 7.80
CA ILE A 2 21.19 -9.87 7.58
C ILE A 2 19.77 -9.53 7.17
N SER A 3 19.12 -8.65 7.91
CA SER A 3 17.82 -8.10 7.55
C SER A 3 17.99 -7.02 6.47
N LYS A 4 17.03 -6.93 5.58
CA LYS A 4 17.01 -5.95 4.51
C LYS A 4 15.77 -5.07 4.65
N ASN A 5 15.96 -3.77 4.67
CA ASN A 5 14.85 -2.81 4.67
C ASN A 5 14.42 -2.52 3.23
N LEU A 6 13.13 -2.50 3.01
CA LEU A 6 12.53 -2.24 1.72
C LEU A 6 11.40 -1.21 1.88
N PHE A 7 11.20 -0.41 0.84
CA PHE A 7 10.18 0.63 0.86
C PHE A 7 9.47 0.67 -0.48
N LEU A 8 8.12 0.63 -0.45
CA LEU A 8 7.30 0.97 -1.59
C LEU A 8 6.79 2.38 -1.35
N GLN A 9 7.34 3.36 -2.10
CA GLN A 9 7.07 4.77 -1.81
C GLN A 9 7.08 5.62 -3.06
N GLY A 10 6.40 6.74 -2.98
CA GLY A 10 6.36 7.74 -4.02
C GLY A 10 5.09 8.57 -3.98
N ILE A 11 4.93 9.39 -5.01
CA ILE A 11 3.74 10.23 -5.21
C ILE A 11 3.14 9.86 -6.56
N PHE A 12 1.86 9.49 -6.56
CA PHE A 12 1.22 8.96 -7.75
C PHE A 12 -0.16 9.58 -7.96
N PRO A 13 -0.52 9.92 -9.21
CA PRO A 13 -1.87 10.36 -9.52
C PRO A 13 -2.83 9.18 -9.50
N PHE A 14 -4.10 9.45 -9.24
CA PHE A 14 -5.14 8.43 -9.30
C PHE A 14 -6.44 8.99 -9.86
N ASP A 15 -7.22 8.10 -10.48
CA ASP A 15 -8.59 8.34 -10.91
C ASP A 15 -9.50 7.33 -10.22
N GLY A 16 -10.48 7.82 -9.46
CA GLY A 16 -11.40 6.96 -8.74
C GLY A 16 -12.42 6.32 -9.66
N ILE A 17 -12.70 5.03 -9.42
CA ILE A 17 -13.76 4.29 -10.14
C ILE A 17 -14.75 3.63 -9.18
N GLY A 18 -14.62 3.88 -7.88
CA GLY A 18 -15.49 3.36 -6.85
C GLY A 18 -14.68 2.86 -5.65
N MET A 19 -15.16 3.13 -4.45
CA MET A 19 -14.49 2.68 -3.22
C MET A 19 -14.42 1.16 -3.10
N GLU A 20 -15.36 0.47 -3.72
CA GLU A 20 -15.44 -0.99 -3.72
C GLU A 20 -14.63 -1.63 -4.86
N LYS A 21 -13.97 -0.83 -5.68
CA LYS A 21 -13.21 -1.30 -6.85
C LYS A 21 -11.75 -0.85 -6.76
N PRO A 22 -10.94 -1.44 -5.88
CA PRO A 22 -9.53 -1.09 -5.82
C PRO A 22 -8.82 -1.48 -7.12
N VAL A 23 -7.90 -0.63 -7.55
CA VAL A 23 -7.08 -0.85 -8.76
C VAL A 23 -5.62 -0.63 -8.40
N PRO A 24 -4.68 -1.24 -9.15
CA PRO A 24 -3.26 -0.99 -8.93
C PRO A 24 -2.95 0.50 -9.00
N LEU A 25 -2.21 1.01 -8.01
CA LEU A 25 -1.87 2.41 -7.98
C LEU A 25 -0.78 2.75 -8.99
N HIS A 26 0.27 1.94 -9.04
CA HIS A 26 1.38 2.11 -9.98
C HIS A 26 2.21 0.84 -10.03
N SER A 27 2.77 0.53 -11.21
CA SER A 27 3.57 -0.68 -11.40
C SER A 27 4.83 -0.74 -10.52
N GLU A 28 5.37 0.41 -10.12
CA GLU A 28 6.53 0.46 -9.22
C GLU A 28 6.18 0.09 -7.77
N LEU A 29 4.90 0.07 -7.43
CA LEU A 29 4.43 -0.28 -6.08
C LEU A 29 4.10 -1.76 -5.98
N ALA A 30 5.02 -2.58 -6.46
CA ALA A 30 4.92 -4.03 -6.43
C ALA A 30 6.26 -4.62 -5.99
N HIS A 31 6.21 -5.64 -5.16
CA HIS A 31 7.40 -6.33 -4.68
C HIS A 31 7.14 -7.83 -4.59
N PHE A 32 7.94 -8.60 -5.28
CA PHE A 32 7.90 -10.06 -5.20
C PHE A 32 8.84 -10.51 -4.07
N VAL A 33 8.30 -11.22 -3.09
CA VAL A 33 9.10 -11.74 -1.97
C VAL A 33 9.90 -12.94 -2.47
N PRO A 34 11.25 -12.90 -2.42
CA PRO A 34 12.07 -14.00 -2.90
C PRO A 34 11.85 -15.29 -2.12
N ASP A 35 12.06 -16.43 -2.77
CA ASP A 35 11.97 -17.73 -2.12
C ASP A 35 12.97 -17.83 -0.97
N GLY A 36 12.57 -18.45 0.12
CA GLY A 36 13.43 -18.64 1.29
C GLY A 36 13.55 -17.42 2.20
N VAL A 37 12.83 -16.35 1.90
CA VAL A 37 12.81 -15.11 2.69
C VAL A 37 11.42 -14.89 3.24
N VAL A 38 11.36 -14.19 4.38
CA VAL A 38 10.10 -13.74 4.98
C VAL A 38 10.09 -12.22 4.97
N ASN A 39 8.99 -11.64 4.48
CA ASN A 39 8.76 -10.21 4.48
C ASN A 39 7.77 -9.83 5.59
N GLN A 40 8.06 -8.74 6.28
CA GLN A 40 7.16 -8.18 7.28
C GLN A 40 6.92 -6.71 6.96
N THR A 41 5.67 -6.32 6.81
CA THR A 41 5.30 -4.91 6.65
C THR A 41 5.18 -4.27 8.02
N LEU A 42 5.84 -3.15 8.24
CA LEU A 42 6.00 -2.55 9.56
C LEU A 42 5.21 -1.27 9.76
N TYR A 43 5.06 -0.46 8.74
CA TYR A 43 4.31 0.79 8.83
C TYR A 43 3.81 1.22 7.46
N PHE A 44 2.78 2.04 7.48
CA PHE A 44 2.30 2.75 6.30
C PHE A 44 2.16 4.23 6.62
N ARG A 45 2.67 5.09 5.75
CA ARG A 45 2.40 6.52 5.78
C ARG A 45 1.80 6.93 4.45
N GLY A 46 0.80 7.80 4.49
CA GLY A 46 0.15 8.24 3.26
C GLY A 46 -0.45 9.62 3.37
N GLY A 47 -0.59 10.27 2.21
CA GLY A 47 -1.23 11.58 2.10
C GLY A 47 -2.15 11.62 0.90
N ASN A 48 -3.27 12.32 1.02
CA ASN A 48 -4.33 12.40 0.03
C ASN A 48 -4.60 13.85 -0.33
N THR A 49 -4.39 14.22 -1.60
CA THR A 49 -4.63 15.60 -2.05
C THR A 49 -6.06 15.85 -2.46
N SER A 50 -6.89 14.80 -2.58
CA SER A 50 -8.26 14.95 -3.05
C SER A 50 -9.20 15.44 -1.94
N SER A 51 -10.38 15.86 -2.33
CA SER A 51 -11.43 16.36 -1.44
C SER A 51 -12.33 15.27 -0.86
N GLU A 52 -11.98 13.99 -1.10
CA GLU A 52 -12.79 12.85 -0.67
C GLU A 52 -11.94 11.81 0.05
N LEU A 53 -12.57 11.01 0.88
CA LEU A 53 -11.92 9.85 1.50
C LEU A 53 -11.48 8.87 0.41
N ILE A 54 -10.25 8.40 0.52
CA ILE A 54 -9.71 7.33 -0.32
C ILE A 54 -9.21 6.21 0.57
N ALA A 55 -8.87 5.07 -0.01
CA ALA A 55 -8.18 3.99 0.69
C ALA A 55 -7.03 3.48 -0.14
N VAL A 56 -5.87 3.34 0.49
CA VAL A 56 -4.76 2.57 -0.07
C VAL A 56 -4.91 1.15 0.46
N VAL A 57 -4.78 0.17 -0.41
CA VAL A 57 -4.99 -1.23 -0.05
C VAL A 57 -3.71 -2.01 -0.26
N LEU A 58 -3.24 -2.66 0.78
CA LEU A 58 -2.12 -3.58 0.71
C LEU A 58 -2.64 -4.93 0.24
N MET A 59 -2.15 -5.39 -0.91
CA MET A 59 -2.58 -6.62 -1.54
C MET A 59 -1.49 -7.68 -1.40
N ARG A 60 -1.91 -8.91 -1.18
CA ARG A 60 -1.05 -10.08 -1.24
C ARG A 60 -1.64 -11.06 -2.22
N ASP A 61 -0.89 -11.34 -3.30
CA ASP A 61 -1.33 -12.26 -4.35
C ASP A 61 -2.72 -11.92 -4.90
N GLY A 62 -2.98 -10.62 -5.09
CA GLY A 62 -4.26 -10.14 -5.60
C GLY A 62 -5.41 -10.13 -4.59
N VAL A 63 -5.14 -10.39 -3.31
CA VAL A 63 -6.14 -10.41 -2.25
C VAL A 63 -5.86 -9.28 -1.26
N PRO A 64 -6.87 -8.47 -0.89
CA PRO A 64 -6.68 -7.41 0.11
C PRO A 64 -6.23 -7.98 1.45
N MET A 65 -5.20 -7.38 2.01
CA MET A 65 -4.60 -7.76 3.29
C MET A 65 -4.88 -6.71 4.37
N ARG A 66 -4.66 -5.44 4.02
CA ARG A 66 -4.85 -4.30 4.90
C ARG A 66 -5.43 -3.12 4.12
N TYR A 67 -6.27 -2.35 4.78
CA TYR A 67 -6.84 -1.12 4.25
C TYR A 67 -6.33 0.07 5.05
N PHE A 68 -5.89 1.10 4.35
CA PHE A 68 -5.42 2.34 4.96
C PHE A 68 -6.30 3.50 4.46
N PRO A 69 -7.37 3.85 5.19
CA PRO A 69 -8.20 4.99 4.80
C PRO A 69 -7.46 6.29 5.06
N ILE A 70 -7.54 7.21 4.11
CA ILE A 70 -6.94 8.54 4.22
C ILE A 70 -8.02 9.57 3.93
N GLY A 71 -8.34 10.37 4.94
CA GLY A 71 -9.37 11.40 4.83
C GLY A 71 -9.03 12.45 3.79
N ALA A 72 -10.04 13.23 3.38
CA ALA A 72 -9.90 14.30 2.41
C ALA A 72 -8.81 15.28 2.83
N LYS A 73 -7.84 15.52 1.94
CA LYS A 73 -6.69 16.42 2.18
C LYS A 73 -5.93 16.09 3.47
N GLY A 74 -6.01 14.82 3.89
CA GLY A 74 -5.43 14.35 5.13
C GLY A 74 -4.18 13.50 4.91
N ASP A 75 -3.56 13.14 6.02
CA ASP A 75 -2.45 12.20 6.04
C ASP A 75 -2.62 11.23 7.22
N VAL A 76 -1.91 10.10 7.11
CA VAL A 76 -1.92 9.08 8.15
C VAL A 76 -0.52 8.51 8.34
N HIS A 77 -0.24 8.08 9.57
CA HIS A 77 0.92 7.27 9.89
C HIS A 77 0.45 6.08 10.72
N VAL A 78 0.52 4.90 10.16
CA VAL A 78 0.00 3.68 10.77
C VAL A 78 1.15 2.72 11.06
N PRO A 79 1.63 2.66 12.30
CA PRO A 79 2.53 1.56 12.68
C PRO A 79 1.71 0.27 12.73
N LEU A 80 2.22 -0.77 12.08
CA LEU A 80 1.52 -2.06 12.03
C LEU A 80 1.89 -2.86 13.27
N ARG A 81 0.98 -2.87 14.24
CA ARG A 81 1.20 -3.57 15.50
C ARG A 81 0.96 -5.07 15.38
N VAL A 82 0.14 -5.47 14.45
CA VAL A 82 0.02 -6.88 14.07
C VAL A 82 0.87 -7.07 12.84
N VAL A 83 2.03 -7.68 13.03
CA VAL A 83 2.99 -7.91 11.95
C VAL A 83 2.79 -9.33 11.44
N GLU A 84 2.47 -9.45 10.15
CA GLU A 84 2.28 -10.74 9.51
C GLU A 84 3.52 -11.14 8.74
N ASP A 85 3.85 -12.43 8.80
CA ASP A 85 4.91 -13.00 7.98
C ASP A 85 4.37 -13.26 6.57
N ILE A 86 5.00 -12.62 5.58
CA ILE A 86 4.66 -12.82 4.18
C ILE A 86 5.73 -13.70 3.56
N GLU A 87 5.32 -14.90 3.18
CA GLU A 87 6.24 -15.94 2.73
C GLU A 87 6.80 -15.67 1.34
N GLY A 88 7.96 -16.24 1.06
CA GLY A 88 8.57 -16.22 -0.27
C GLY A 88 7.62 -16.75 -1.32
N GLY A 89 7.68 -16.17 -2.52
CA GLY A 89 6.76 -16.47 -3.60
C GLY A 89 5.51 -15.60 -3.63
N SER A 90 5.31 -14.76 -2.62
CA SER A 90 4.15 -13.85 -2.57
C SER A 90 4.44 -12.54 -3.29
N MET A 91 3.41 -11.98 -3.93
CA MET A 91 3.48 -10.66 -4.55
C MET A 91 2.77 -9.64 -3.65
N ILE A 92 3.50 -8.61 -3.24
CA ILE A 92 2.97 -7.50 -2.46
C ILE A 92 2.73 -6.33 -3.41
N GLU A 93 1.55 -5.72 -3.35
CA GLU A 93 1.19 -4.57 -4.19
C GLU A 93 0.39 -3.55 -3.40
N LEU A 94 0.48 -2.28 -3.79
CA LEU A 94 -0.39 -1.24 -3.28
C LEU A 94 -1.42 -0.86 -4.34
N TYR A 95 -2.69 -0.96 -3.96
CA TYR A 95 -3.84 -0.56 -4.75
C TYR A 95 -4.45 0.71 -4.18
N ILE A 96 -5.26 1.38 -4.97
CA ILE A 96 -5.99 2.58 -4.59
C ILE A 96 -7.49 2.37 -4.84
N ALA A 97 -8.31 2.77 -3.89
CA ALA A 97 -9.76 2.85 -4.03
C ALA A 97 -10.19 4.28 -3.74
N ALA A 98 -10.96 4.85 -4.65
CA ALA A 98 -11.46 6.21 -4.53
C ALA A 98 -12.86 6.27 -5.14
N PRO A 99 -13.72 7.20 -4.67
CA PRO A 99 -15.06 7.35 -5.28
C PRO A 99 -14.99 7.63 -6.78
N ALA A 100 -15.96 7.15 -7.53
CA ALA A 100 -16.01 7.35 -8.97
C ALA A 100 -15.92 8.84 -9.33
N GLY A 101 -15.06 9.18 -10.28
CA GLY A 101 -14.86 10.55 -10.75
C GLY A 101 -13.95 11.41 -9.90
N VAL A 102 -13.47 10.91 -8.77
CA VAL A 102 -12.54 11.64 -7.89
C VAL A 102 -11.11 11.48 -8.39
N ARG A 103 -10.42 12.58 -8.56
CA ARG A 103 -9.03 12.64 -8.99
C ARG A 103 -8.17 13.31 -7.96
N GLY A 104 -6.92 12.90 -7.90
CA GLY A 104 -5.94 13.52 -7.02
C GLY A 104 -4.61 12.82 -7.12
N SER A 105 -3.76 13.11 -6.16
CA SER A 105 -2.49 12.42 -5.98
C SER A 105 -2.43 11.84 -4.57
N VAL A 106 -1.74 10.73 -4.44
CA VAL A 106 -1.53 10.09 -3.15
C VAL A 106 -0.02 9.92 -2.91
N VAL A 107 0.41 10.29 -1.71
CA VAL A 107 1.75 10.00 -1.22
C VAL A 107 1.66 8.68 -0.49
N VAL A 108 2.55 7.75 -0.79
CA VAL A 108 2.61 6.47 -0.10
C VAL A 108 4.03 6.17 0.36
N ASP A 109 4.14 5.51 1.50
CA ASP A 109 5.40 5.03 2.04
C ASP A 109 5.11 3.81 2.92
N LEU A 110 5.33 2.63 2.36
CA LEU A 110 5.18 1.35 3.04
C LEU A 110 6.55 0.81 3.37
N GLY A 111 6.86 0.71 4.67
CA GLY A 111 8.13 0.18 5.13
C GLY A 111 8.04 -1.30 5.46
N MET A 112 9.03 -2.06 5.00
CA MET A 112 9.09 -3.51 5.15
C MET A 112 10.49 -3.94 5.56
N VAL A 113 10.58 -5.13 6.13
CA VAL A 113 11.85 -5.80 6.40
C VAL A 113 11.78 -7.23 5.87
N GLU A 114 12.89 -7.70 5.32
CA GLU A 114 13.04 -9.09 4.87
C GLU A 114 14.21 -9.76 5.58
N HIS A 115 13.99 -10.97 5.96
CA HIS A 115 15.03 -11.80 6.58
C HIS A 115 14.78 -13.28 6.41
#